data_2ae207db74cd5082343f797b5aef85c4
#
_entry.id   2ae207db74cd5082343f797b5aef85c4
#
_cell.length_a   1.000
_cell.length_b   1.000
_cell.length_c   1.000
_cell.angle_alpha   90.00
_cell.angle_beta   90.00
_cell.angle_gamma   90.00
#
_symmetry.space_group_name_H-M   'P 1'
#
loop_
_entity.id
_entity.type
_entity.pdbx_description
1 polymer ?
#
loop_
_entity_poly.entity_id
_entity_poly.type
_entity_poly.pdbx_seq_one_letter_code
_entity_poly.pdbx_strand_id
1 'polypeptide(L)'
;EVSIPLNEEVKVTAIGVGTRSFPVKIVFMDKKGKSYYLPVAISKTNCGMIDDDFIMDNKNKFFPNAFSFSDADKKASEILMSQYGDKTLYLKQEMVCTDTVGTPHKLTRYTHFKVQDLKAEVNSPYCMLTLLADDGNVYKVKAAFKHTSTIGIMLQNDNYFGDMFGVGNLKAKYPDISEDLWKFISQGEVRKGMTAD
;
A
#
# COMPACT_ATOMS: atom_id res chain seq x y z
N GLU A 1 -14.91 -32.25 1.56
CA GLU A 1 -14.54 -30.86 1.94
C GLU A 1 -13.57 -30.94 3.12
N VAL A 2 -12.46 -30.19 3.04
CA VAL A 2 -11.42 -30.20 4.08
C VAL A 2 -11.18 -28.77 4.53
N SER A 3 -11.16 -28.54 5.84
CA SER A 3 -10.80 -27.25 6.42
C SER A 3 -9.29 -27.18 6.63
N ILE A 4 -8.67 -26.12 6.13
CA ILE A 4 -7.26 -25.81 6.40
C ILE A 4 -7.22 -24.76 7.52
N PRO A 5 -6.37 -24.92 8.55
CA PRO A 5 -6.23 -23.93 9.60
C PRO A 5 -5.85 -22.54 9.07
N LEU A 6 -6.33 -21.50 9.75
CA LEU A 6 -5.96 -20.12 9.41
C LEU A 6 -4.43 -19.94 9.61
N ASN A 7 -3.79 -19.24 8.68
CA ASN A 7 -2.35 -19.01 8.65
C ASN A 7 -1.48 -20.28 8.45
N GLU A 8 -2.07 -21.38 7.99
CA GLU A 8 -1.28 -22.53 7.55
C GLU A 8 -0.49 -22.16 6.30
N GLU A 9 0.81 -22.39 6.33
CA GLU A 9 1.69 -22.17 5.19
C GLU A 9 1.55 -23.30 4.17
N VAL A 10 1.22 -22.95 2.94
CA VAL A 10 1.02 -23.89 1.84
C VAL A 10 1.82 -23.48 0.61
N LYS A 11 2.19 -24.44 -0.22
CA LYS A 11 2.87 -24.18 -1.49
C LYS A 11 1.86 -24.28 -2.62
N VAL A 12 1.63 -23.19 -3.36
CA VAL A 12 0.84 -23.24 -4.59
C VAL A 12 1.64 -23.97 -5.66
N THR A 13 1.05 -25.03 -6.21
CA THR A 13 1.70 -25.90 -7.19
C THR A 13 1.16 -25.72 -8.60
N ALA A 14 -0.11 -25.32 -8.74
CA ALA A 14 -0.72 -25.06 -10.03
C ALA A 14 -1.93 -24.11 -9.91
N ILE A 15 -2.20 -23.38 -10.98
CA ILE A 15 -3.42 -22.63 -11.20
C ILE A 15 -3.93 -23.01 -12.57
N GLY A 16 -5.17 -23.43 -12.66
CA GLY A 16 -5.73 -23.93 -13.92
C GLY A 16 -7.21 -23.72 -14.06
N VAL A 17 -7.75 -24.27 -15.13
CA VAL A 17 -9.17 -24.25 -15.44
C VAL A 17 -9.91 -25.21 -14.52
N GLY A 18 -10.99 -24.74 -13.94
CA GLY A 18 -11.90 -25.51 -13.07
C GLY A 18 -13.15 -25.98 -13.79
N THR A 19 -14.31 -25.77 -13.17
CA THR A 19 -15.62 -26.09 -13.71
C THR A 19 -16.35 -24.83 -14.20
N ARG A 20 -17.46 -24.99 -14.93
CA ARG A 20 -18.28 -23.85 -15.37
C ARG A 20 -18.76 -22.94 -14.21
N SER A 21 -19.03 -23.52 -13.04
CA SER A 21 -19.44 -22.76 -11.85
C SER A 21 -18.28 -22.17 -11.09
N PHE A 22 -17.13 -22.79 -11.15
CA PHE A 22 -15.87 -22.39 -10.52
C PHE A 22 -14.76 -22.44 -11.57
N PRO A 23 -14.65 -21.41 -12.42
CA PRO A 23 -13.80 -21.47 -13.60
C PRO A 23 -12.30 -21.55 -13.29
N VAL A 24 -11.88 -21.15 -12.10
CA VAL A 24 -10.48 -21.24 -11.68
C VAL A 24 -10.32 -22.28 -10.60
N LYS A 25 -9.25 -23.08 -10.70
CA LYS A 25 -8.86 -24.08 -9.73
C LYS A 25 -7.44 -23.81 -9.27
N ILE A 26 -7.27 -23.52 -7.97
CA ILE A 26 -5.96 -23.34 -7.36
C ILE A 26 -5.55 -24.62 -6.68
N VAL A 27 -4.44 -25.22 -7.08
CA VAL A 27 -3.88 -26.43 -6.47
C VAL A 27 -2.71 -26.04 -5.58
N PHE A 28 -2.72 -26.54 -4.35
CA PHE A 28 -1.71 -26.26 -3.34
C PHE A 28 -1.40 -27.50 -2.50
N MET A 29 -0.26 -27.49 -1.85
CA MET A 29 0.26 -28.57 -1.04
C MET A 29 0.60 -28.06 0.36
N ASP A 30 0.22 -28.80 1.38
CA ASP A 30 0.59 -28.53 2.77
C ASP A 30 2.04 -28.94 3.08
N LYS A 31 2.52 -28.61 4.28
CA LYS A 31 3.87 -28.98 4.76
C LYS A 31 4.10 -30.50 4.85
N LYS A 32 3.03 -31.31 4.87
CA LYS A 32 3.08 -32.76 4.90
C LYS A 32 3.11 -33.38 3.50
N GLY A 33 3.11 -32.54 2.45
CA GLY A 33 3.12 -32.99 1.06
C GLY A 33 1.75 -33.40 0.52
N LYS A 34 0.66 -33.18 1.27
CA LYS A 34 -0.69 -33.50 0.81
C LYS A 34 -1.22 -32.39 -0.07
N SER A 35 -1.73 -32.75 -1.24
CA SER A 35 -2.29 -31.79 -2.20
C SER A 35 -3.79 -31.59 -1.98
N TYR A 36 -4.19 -30.34 -2.15
CA TYR A 36 -5.56 -29.87 -2.08
C TYR A 36 -5.86 -28.98 -3.27
N TYR A 37 -7.12 -28.68 -3.51
CA TYR A 37 -7.52 -27.66 -4.45
C TYR A 37 -8.61 -26.75 -3.89
N LEU A 38 -8.58 -25.49 -4.27
CA LEU A 38 -9.63 -24.52 -4.01
C LEU A 38 -10.32 -24.16 -5.32
N PRO A 39 -11.62 -24.44 -5.48
CA PRO A 39 -12.40 -23.93 -6.60
C PRO A 39 -12.75 -22.46 -6.35
N VAL A 40 -12.51 -21.61 -7.35
CA VAL A 40 -12.75 -20.15 -7.25
C VAL A 40 -13.86 -19.77 -8.21
N ALA A 41 -14.94 -19.20 -7.67
CA ALA A 41 -15.99 -18.57 -8.47
C ALA A 41 -15.54 -17.18 -8.93
N ILE A 42 -15.71 -16.90 -10.21
CA ILE A 42 -15.46 -15.57 -10.78
C ILE A 42 -16.80 -14.91 -11.03
N SER A 43 -16.94 -13.64 -10.60
CA SER A 43 -18.12 -12.86 -10.91
C SER A 43 -18.23 -12.65 -12.41
N LYS A 44 -19.35 -13.06 -13.01
CA LYS A 44 -19.63 -12.91 -14.44
C LYS A 44 -19.88 -11.46 -14.87
N THR A 45 -19.98 -10.54 -13.94
CA THR A 45 -20.48 -9.19 -14.20
C THR A 45 -19.57 -8.34 -15.07
N ASN A 46 -18.29 -8.70 -15.22
CA ASN A 46 -17.31 -7.81 -15.84
C ASN A 46 -16.53 -8.39 -17.02
N CYS A 47 -16.72 -9.66 -17.38
CA CYS A 47 -15.80 -10.33 -18.30
C CYS A 47 -16.49 -10.97 -19.53
N GLY A 48 -17.77 -10.83 -19.73
CA GLY A 48 -18.46 -11.50 -20.83
C GLY A 48 -18.36 -13.03 -20.73
N MET A 49 -18.15 -13.71 -21.84
CA MET A 49 -17.85 -15.15 -21.83
C MET A 49 -16.40 -15.35 -21.39
N ILE A 50 -16.22 -16.00 -20.25
CA ILE A 50 -14.90 -16.43 -19.77
C ILE A 50 -14.64 -17.80 -20.38
N ASP A 51 -13.72 -17.88 -21.31
CA ASP A 51 -13.21 -19.11 -21.88
C ASP A 51 -11.95 -19.59 -21.16
N ASP A 52 -11.50 -20.79 -21.52
CA ASP A 52 -10.34 -21.42 -20.90
C ASP A 52 -9.06 -20.66 -21.19
N ASP A 53 -8.93 -20.09 -22.39
CA ASP A 53 -7.75 -19.32 -22.80
C ASP A 53 -7.65 -18.02 -21.96
N PHE A 54 -8.77 -17.31 -21.78
CA PHE A 54 -8.80 -16.13 -20.91
C PHE A 54 -8.40 -16.45 -19.47
N ILE A 55 -8.86 -17.59 -18.93
CA ILE A 55 -8.49 -18.03 -17.58
C ILE A 55 -7.00 -18.32 -17.50
N MET A 56 -6.45 -19.04 -18.47
CA MET A 56 -5.02 -19.38 -18.51
C MET A 56 -4.13 -18.14 -18.62
N ASP A 57 -4.51 -17.17 -19.44
CA ASP A 57 -3.75 -15.93 -19.63
C ASP A 57 -3.82 -15.00 -18.42
N ASN A 58 -4.94 -15.04 -17.67
CA ASN A 58 -5.17 -14.15 -16.55
C ASN A 58 -5.17 -14.85 -15.17
N LYS A 59 -4.77 -16.12 -15.10
CA LYS A 59 -4.87 -16.94 -13.87
C LYS A 59 -4.30 -16.29 -12.61
N ASN A 60 -3.24 -15.51 -12.74
CA ASN A 60 -2.62 -14.82 -11.60
C ASN A 60 -3.48 -13.68 -11.01
N LYS A 61 -4.50 -13.21 -11.74
CA LYS A 61 -5.43 -12.18 -11.28
C LYS A 61 -6.58 -12.74 -10.45
N PHE A 62 -6.75 -14.06 -10.42
CA PHE A 62 -7.86 -14.74 -9.78
C PHE A 62 -7.52 -15.36 -8.43
N PHE A 63 -6.44 -14.93 -7.79
CA PHE A 63 -6.13 -15.37 -6.44
C PHE A 63 -7.15 -14.80 -5.45
N PRO A 64 -7.85 -15.66 -4.71
CA PRO A 64 -8.81 -15.21 -3.71
C PRO A 64 -8.09 -14.63 -2.47
N ASN A 65 -8.80 -13.78 -1.72
CA ASN A 65 -8.32 -13.21 -0.46
C ASN A 65 -8.05 -14.28 0.64
N ALA A 66 -8.37 -15.55 0.38
CA ALA A 66 -8.04 -16.67 1.25
C ALA A 66 -6.52 -17.00 1.28
N PHE A 67 -5.76 -16.54 0.28
CA PHE A 67 -4.31 -16.74 0.23
C PHE A 67 -3.57 -15.41 0.46
N SER A 68 -2.50 -15.48 1.22
CA SER A 68 -1.51 -14.42 1.31
C SER A 68 -0.15 -14.94 0.85
N PHE A 69 0.59 -14.10 0.16
CA PHE A 69 1.93 -14.43 -0.35
C PHE A 69 2.97 -13.74 0.52
N SER A 70 3.32 -14.35 1.66
CA SER A 70 4.27 -13.78 2.62
C SER A 70 5.61 -13.37 2.00
N ASP A 71 6.13 -14.16 1.08
CA ASP A 71 7.38 -13.82 0.38
C ASP A 71 7.21 -12.66 -0.61
N ALA A 72 6.06 -12.55 -1.28
CA ALA A 72 5.78 -11.44 -2.19
C ALA A 72 5.61 -10.13 -1.42
N ASP A 73 4.92 -10.16 -0.29
CA ASP A 73 4.70 -8.98 0.56
C ASP A 73 6.01 -8.56 1.24
N LYS A 74 6.82 -9.53 1.70
CA LYS A 74 8.16 -9.27 2.21
C LYS A 74 9.04 -8.62 1.16
N LYS A 75 9.08 -9.18 -0.06
CA LYS A 75 9.83 -8.62 -1.19
C LYS A 75 9.35 -7.23 -1.57
N ALA A 76 8.03 -7.00 -1.62
CA ALA A 76 7.46 -5.69 -1.86
C ALA A 76 7.87 -4.68 -0.78
N SER A 77 7.84 -5.07 0.48
CA SER A 77 8.30 -4.25 1.61
C SER A 77 9.79 -3.93 1.51
N GLU A 78 10.63 -4.90 1.18
CA GLU A 78 12.08 -4.71 0.97
C GLU A 78 12.37 -3.74 -0.18
N ILE A 79 11.66 -3.85 -1.30
CA ILE A 79 11.79 -2.94 -2.44
C ILE A 79 11.41 -1.50 -2.03
N LEU A 80 10.28 -1.33 -1.36
CA LEU A 80 9.83 -0.01 -0.92
C LEU A 80 10.78 0.59 0.12
N MET A 81 11.29 -0.21 1.06
CA MET A 81 12.30 0.23 2.02
C MET A 81 13.60 0.64 1.33
N SER A 82 14.05 -0.06 0.30
CA SER A 82 15.22 0.34 -0.48
C SER A 82 15.02 1.66 -1.23
N GLN A 83 13.80 1.98 -1.62
CA GLN A 83 13.46 3.22 -2.33
C GLN A 83 13.30 4.42 -1.39
N TYR A 84 12.72 4.22 -0.20
CA TYR A 84 12.28 5.30 0.69
C TYR A 84 12.91 5.29 2.08
N GLY A 85 13.52 4.18 2.54
CA GLY A 85 14.03 4.02 3.91
C GLY A 85 15.04 5.08 4.34
N ASP A 86 15.92 5.52 3.41
CA ASP A 86 16.91 6.57 3.67
C ASP A 86 16.44 7.97 3.28
N LYS A 87 15.18 8.11 2.85
CA LYS A 87 14.66 9.39 2.38
C LYS A 87 13.97 10.14 3.50
N THR A 88 14.10 11.46 3.45
CA THR A 88 13.23 12.35 4.20
C THR A 88 11.96 12.57 3.37
N LEU A 89 10.80 12.40 3.98
CA LEU A 89 9.50 12.73 3.42
C LEU A 89 9.00 14.04 4.02
N TYR A 90 8.12 14.74 3.32
CA TYR A 90 7.38 15.86 3.88
C TYR A 90 5.90 15.79 3.45
N LEU A 91 5.00 16.27 4.32
CA LEU A 91 3.58 16.37 3.98
C LEU A 91 3.33 17.43 2.92
N LYS A 92 2.62 17.08 1.86
CA LYS A 92 2.17 18.03 0.82
C LYS A 92 0.93 18.81 1.25
N GLN A 93 0.16 18.26 2.18
CA GLN A 93 -1.07 18.83 2.72
C GLN A 93 -1.21 18.49 4.19
N GLU A 94 -2.06 19.20 4.89
CA GLU A 94 -2.44 18.90 6.26
C GLU A 94 -3.14 17.52 6.31
N MET A 95 -2.80 16.72 7.31
CA MET A 95 -3.47 15.43 7.50
C MET A 95 -3.49 15.00 8.96
N VAL A 96 -4.40 14.09 9.28
CA VAL A 96 -4.44 13.42 10.58
C VAL A 96 -3.62 12.13 10.49
N CYS A 97 -2.59 12.04 11.33
CA CYS A 97 -1.77 10.83 11.49
C CYS A 97 -2.04 10.22 12.87
N THR A 98 -1.89 8.90 12.97
CA THR A 98 -2.09 8.18 14.23
C THR A 98 -0.74 7.83 14.83
N ASP A 99 -0.53 8.08 16.11
CA ASP A 99 0.68 7.68 16.80
C ASP A 99 0.71 6.16 17.09
N THR A 100 1.77 5.70 17.75
CA THR A 100 1.97 4.27 18.04
C THR A 100 0.98 3.69 19.06
N VAL A 101 0.30 4.53 19.83
CA VAL A 101 -0.72 4.12 20.83
C VAL A 101 -2.15 4.30 20.30
N GLY A 102 -2.30 4.78 19.07
CA GLY A 102 -3.60 4.91 18.42
C GLY A 102 -4.25 6.29 18.54
N THR A 103 -3.54 7.31 19.07
CA THR A 103 -4.07 8.66 19.21
C THR A 103 -3.92 9.43 17.89
N PRO A 104 -4.98 10.06 17.38
CA PRO A 104 -4.90 10.88 16.17
C PRO A 104 -4.28 12.25 16.48
N HIS A 105 -3.38 12.68 15.62
CA HIS A 105 -2.71 13.98 15.67
C HIS A 105 -2.87 14.70 14.33
N LYS A 106 -3.26 15.96 14.37
CA LYS A 106 -3.33 16.81 13.20
C LYS A 106 -1.95 17.39 12.90
N LEU A 107 -1.36 16.97 11.78
CA LEU A 107 -0.05 17.44 11.35
C LEU A 107 -0.20 18.43 10.20
N THR A 108 0.64 19.46 10.24
CA THR A 108 0.61 20.53 9.25
C THR A 108 1.37 20.16 7.98
N ARG A 109 1.07 20.86 6.91
CA ARG A 109 1.84 20.82 5.66
C ARG A 109 3.32 21.07 5.94
N TYR A 110 4.19 20.39 5.21
CA TYR A 110 5.67 20.43 5.34
C TYR A 110 6.24 19.87 6.64
N THR A 111 5.45 19.18 7.48
CA THR A 111 6.03 18.33 8.52
C THR A 111 6.92 17.29 7.87
N HIS A 112 8.16 17.16 8.34
CA HIS A 112 9.15 16.24 7.80
C HIS A 112 9.20 14.94 8.61
N PHE A 113 9.54 13.85 7.92
CA PHE A 113 9.65 12.52 8.52
C PHE A 113 10.85 11.77 7.98
N LYS A 114 11.40 10.90 8.82
CA LYS A 114 12.24 9.80 8.40
C LYS A 114 11.44 8.51 8.37
N VAL A 115 11.57 7.73 7.31
CA VAL A 115 10.92 6.42 7.20
C VAL A 115 11.67 5.45 8.10
N GLN A 116 11.02 4.92 9.14
CA GLN A 116 11.57 3.90 10.02
C GLN A 116 11.25 2.49 9.54
N ASP A 117 10.02 2.30 9.03
CA ASP A 117 9.56 1.01 8.54
C ASP A 117 8.48 1.22 7.47
N LEU A 118 8.38 0.27 6.55
CA LEU A 118 7.39 0.25 5.50
C LEU A 118 6.99 -1.18 5.22
N LYS A 119 5.74 -1.53 5.55
CA LYS A 119 5.20 -2.88 5.37
C LYS A 119 4.07 -2.88 4.37
N ALA A 120 4.23 -3.65 3.31
CA ALA A 120 3.14 -3.94 2.39
C ALA A 120 2.05 -4.74 3.11
N GLU A 121 0.78 -4.35 2.91
CA GLU A 121 -0.35 -5.13 3.39
C GLU A 121 -0.66 -6.27 2.42
N VAL A 122 -0.99 -7.41 2.98
CA VAL A 122 -1.33 -8.62 2.24
C VAL A 122 -2.54 -8.38 1.32
N ASN A 123 -2.41 -8.74 0.04
CA ASN A 123 -3.46 -8.61 -0.97
C ASN A 123 -4.11 -7.21 -1.02
N SER A 124 -3.35 -6.19 -0.71
CA SER A 124 -3.82 -4.81 -0.61
C SER A 124 -2.92 -3.87 -1.43
N PRO A 125 -3.45 -2.81 -2.05
CA PRO A 125 -2.63 -1.77 -2.65
C PRO A 125 -1.95 -0.88 -1.61
N TYR A 126 -2.28 -1.08 -0.34
CA TYR A 126 -1.81 -0.26 0.76
C TYR A 126 -0.56 -0.82 1.42
N CYS A 127 0.22 0.09 1.95
CA CYS A 127 1.36 -0.18 2.83
C CYS A 127 1.20 0.62 4.12
N MET A 128 1.68 0.06 5.22
CA MET A 128 1.77 0.77 6.49
C MET A 128 3.17 1.36 6.63
N LEU A 129 3.23 2.68 6.70
CA LEU A 129 4.46 3.43 6.98
C LEU A 129 4.56 3.70 8.47
N THR A 130 5.76 3.52 9.02
CA THR A 130 6.15 4.00 10.36
C THR A 130 7.12 5.16 10.15
N LEU A 131 6.70 6.36 10.54
CA LEU A 131 7.35 7.61 10.24
C LEU A 131 7.78 8.32 11.52
N LEU A 132 9.06 8.66 11.64
CA LEU A 132 9.59 9.50 12.72
C LEU A 132 9.55 10.97 12.25
N ALA A 133 8.77 11.79 12.92
CA ALA A 133 8.68 13.21 12.64
C ALA A 133 9.82 14.02 13.31
N ASP A 134 10.01 15.26 12.85
CA ASP A 134 11.02 16.19 13.41
C ASP A 134 10.81 16.49 14.89
N ASP A 135 9.59 16.38 15.39
CA ASP A 135 9.22 16.55 16.82
C ASP A 135 9.59 15.35 17.71
N GLY A 136 10.13 14.28 17.10
CA GLY A 136 10.50 13.05 17.77
C GLY A 136 9.36 12.04 17.95
N ASN A 137 8.15 12.37 17.54
CA ASN A 137 7.02 11.47 17.61
C ASN A 137 7.01 10.49 16.41
N VAL A 138 6.48 9.29 16.65
CA VAL A 138 6.36 8.24 15.64
C VAL A 138 4.91 8.06 15.26
N TYR A 139 4.64 8.13 13.96
CA TYR A 139 3.29 8.02 13.40
C TYR A 139 3.17 6.81 12.48
N LYS A 140 1.98 6.23 12.46
CA LYS A 140 1.60 5.18 11.52
C LYS A 140 0.67 5.75 10.47
N VAL A 141 1.03 5.58 9.20
CA VAL A 141 0.27 6.11 8.07
C VAL A 141 0.05 5.00 7.05
N LYS A 142 -1.21 4.83 6.65
CA LYS A 142 -1.59 3.91 5.59
C LYS A 142 -1.60 4.64 4.26
N ALA A 143 -0.80 4.19 3.29
CA ALA A 143 -0.70 4.80 1.98
C ALA A 143 -0.70 3.76 0.86
N ALA A 144 -1.30 4.09 -0.29
CA ALA A 144 -1.26 3.31 -1.50
C ALA A 144 -0.14 3.79 -2.41
N PHE A 145 0.71 2.89 -2.91
CA PHE A 145 1.79 3.20 -3.86
C PHE A 145 1.37 3.01 -5.33
N LYS A 146 0.17 2.52 -5.56
CA LYS A 146 -0.40 2.35 -6.91
C LYS A 146 -1.83 2.86 -6.90
N HIS A 147 -2.23 3.52 -7.97
CA HIS A 147 -3.63 3.80 -8.19
C HIS A 147 -4.37 2.49 -8.47
N THR A 148 -5.47 2.25 -7.76
CA THR A 148 -6.37 1.14 -8.09
C THR A 148 -7.34 1.62 -9.15
N SER A 149 -7.22 1.08 -10.38
CA SER A 149 -8.27 1.23 -11.39
C SER A 149 -9.22 0.05 -11.27
N THR A 150 -10.49 0.31 -11.01
CA THR A 150 -11.54 -0.65 -11.25
C THR A 150 -12.27 -0.21 -12.50
N ILE A 151 -12.09 -0.98 -13.60
CA ILE A 151 -12.86 -0.92 -14.85
C ILE A 151 -13.48 0.47 -15.15
N GLY A 152 -12.70 1.36 -15.77
CA GLY A 152 -13.19 2.63 -16.31
C GLY A 152 -13.51 3.74 -15.29
N ILE A 153 -13.45 3.47 -14.00
CA ILE A 153 -13.57 4.46 -12.93
C ILE A 153 -12.23 4.50 -12.22
N MET A 154 -11.46 5.55 -12.40
CA MET A 154 -10.32 5.85 -11.54
C MET A 154 -10.90 6.20 -10.15
N LEU A 155 -10.94 5.22 -9.26
CA LEU A 155 -11.06 5.51 -7.84
C LEU A 155 -9.74 6.18 -7.44
N GLN A 156 -9.76 7.49 -7.24
CA GLN A 156 -8.70 8.16 -6.52
C GLN A 156 -8.65 7.52 -5.14
N ASN A 157 -7.53 6.88 -4.84
CA ASN A 157 -7.28 6.44 -3.47
C ASN A 157 -7.03 7.69 -2.64
N ASP A 158 -7.89 8.00 -1.68
CA ASP A 158 -7.75 9.15 -0.78
C ASP A 158 -6.39 9.17 -0.04
N ASN A 159 -5.68 8.05 -0.04
CA ASN A 159 -4.39 7.84 0.60
C ASN A 159 -3.29 7.45 -0.40
N TYR A 160 -3.29 8.02 -1.61
CA TYR A 160 -2.18 7.80 -2.53
C TYR A 160 -0.91 8.47 -2.03
N PHE A 161 0.18 7.71 -1.93
CA PHE A 161 1.47 8.17 -1.39
C PHE A 161 1.97 9.46 -2.06
N GLY A 162 1.88 9.52 -3.39
CA GLY A 162 2.33 10.68 -4.17
C GLY A 162 1.54 11.97 -3.91
N ASP A 163 0.28 11.86 -3.46
CA ASP A 163 -0.55 13.02 -3.09
C ASP A 163 -0.30 13.47 -1.65
N MET A 164 0.02 12.50 -0.77
CA MET A 164 0.28 12.76 0.64
C MET A 164 1.68 13.31 0.90
N PHE A 165 2.69 12.74 0.24
CA PHE A 165 4.09 12.99 0.55
C PHE A 165 4.89 13.51 -0.65
N GLY A 166 5.80 14.44 -0.37
CA GLY A 166 6.94 14.74 -1.21
C GLY A 166 8.22 14.11 -0.64
N VAL A 167 9.21 13.89 -1.50
CA VAL A 167 10.51 13.32 -1.12
C VAL A 167 11.55 14.42 -1.09
N GLY A 168 12.25 14.53 0.01
CA GLY A 168 13.34 15.50 0.23
C GLY A 168 13.21 16.25 1.54
N ASN A 169 14.28 16.94 1.92
CA ASN A 169 14.29 17.82 3.07
C ASN A 169 14.15 19.27 2.60
N LEU A 170 12.96 19.83 2.68
CA LEU A 170 12.68 21.21 2.24
C LEU A 170 13.44 22.24 3.07
N LYS A 171 13.59 22.02 4.39
CA LYS A 171 14.34 22.93 5.27
C LYS A 171 15.83 22.98 4.87
N ALA A 172 16.41 21.84 4.50
CA ALA A 172 17.77 21.79 3.99
C ALA A 172 17.91 22.40 2.59
N LYS A 173 16.86 22.31 1.77
CA LYS A 173 16.83 22.92 0.42
C LYS A 173 16.70 24.45 0.46
N TYR A 174 16.03 24.97 1.50
CA TYR A 174 15.77 26.40 1.69
C TYR A 174 16.27 26.85 3.07
N PRO A 175 17.60 26.89 3.31
CA PRO A 175 18.18 27.16 4.61
C PRO A 175 17.96 28.61 5.10
N ASP A 176 17.68 29.53 4.18
CA ASP A 176 17.44 30.94 4.49
C ASP A 176 16.04 31.21 5.07
N ILE A 177 15.15 30.23 5.04
CA ILE A 177 13.81 30.34 5.64
C ILE A 177 13.90 29.99 7.11
N SER A 178 13.62 31.00 7.98
CA SER A 178 13.60 30.79 9.43
C SER A 178 12.48 29.86 9.89
N GLU A 179 12.63 29.23 11.06
CA GLU A 179 11.61 28.35 11.64
C GLU A 179 10.26 29.06 11.85
N ASP A 180 10.28 30.37 12.16
CA ASP A 180 9.06 31.14 12.29
C ASP A 180 8.35 31.33 10.94
N LEU A 181 9.11 31.55 9.87
CA LEU A 181 8.54 31.60 8.52
C LEU A 181 7.99 30.24 8.08
N TRP A 182 8.65 29.13 8.41
CA TRP A 182 8.13 27.79 8.14
C TRP A 182 6.77 27.54 8.79
N LYS A 183 6.53 28.05 10.00
CA LYS A 183 5.21 27.95 10.66
C LYS A 183 4.11 28.65 9.84
N PHE A 184 4.37 29.85 9.31
CA PHE A 184 3.39 30.56 8.47
C PHE A 184 3.18 29.88 7.12
N ILE A 185 4.25 29.45 6.48
CA ILE A 185 4.18 28.69 5.21
C ILE A 185 3.36 27.41 5.39
N SER A 186 3.55 26.70 6.50
CA SER A 186 2.80 25.48 6.79
C SER A 186 1.30 25.71 7.01
N GLN A 187 0.92 26.90 7.45
CA GLN A 187 -0.46 27.33 7.65
C GLN A 187 -1.08 27.94 6.39
N GLY A 188 -0.28 28.11 5.32
CA GLY A 188 -0.74 28.77 4.09
C GLY A 188 -0.87 30.30 4.22
N GLU A 189 -0.25 30.89 5.25
CA GLU A 189 -0.29 32.33 5.48
C GLU A 189 0.84 33.04 4.68
N VAL A 190 0.50 34.19 4.08
CA VAL A 190 1.46 35.05 3.36
C VAL A 190 1.80 36.24 4.24
N ARG A 191 3.07 36.51 4.47
CA ARG A 191 3.55 37.67 5.18
C ARG A 191 4.27 38.67 4.24
N LYS A 192 4.29 39.93 4.67
CA LYS A 192 5.04 41.00 3.99
C LYS A 192 6.52 40.59 3.91
N GLY A 193 7.07 40.54 2.69
CA GLY A 193 8.43 40.11 2.41
C GLY A 193 8.54 38.68 1.85
N MET A 194 7.48 37.91 1.74
CA MET A 194 7.43 36.68 0.95
C MET A 194 7.20 37.04 -0.50
N THR A 195 8.08 36.58 -1.39
CA THR A 195 7.86 36.63 -2.85
C THR A 195 7.05 35.44 -3.28
N ALA A 196 6.22 35.60 -4.29
CA ALA A 196 5.39 34.53 -4.86
C ALA A 196 6.15 33.79 -5.96
N ASP A 197 7.29 33.18 -5.61
CA ASP A 197 8.07 32.37 -6.55
C ASP A 197 7.87 30.87 -6.26
#